data_449f4ee418e3b5d736711966edbc8350
#
_entry.id   449f4ee418e3b5d736711966edbc8350
#
_cell.length_a   1.000
_cell.length_b   1.000
_cell.length_c   1.000
_cell.angle_alpha   90.00
_cell.angle_beta   90.00
_cell.angle_gamma   90.00
#
_symmetry.space_group_name_H-M   'P 1'
#
loop_
_entity.id
_entity.type
_entity.pdbx_description
1 polymer ?
#
loop_
_entity_poly.entity_id
_entity_poly.type
_entity_poly.pdbx_seq_one_letter_code
_entity_poly.pdbx_strand_id
1 'polypeptide(L)'
;MLVTDSLVELQNIPERHPELRLTIDHLGGRGGNTTLKDNDAMEHIPNLLKLAKYPNVAVKATGAPGYSGESYPYPIMQGYLEQIYDAFGPHRTFWGTDITKMPCSWKDCITMFTEEARWLDENDRALVMGDAICAWWGWDRSNTL
;
A
#
# COMPACT_ATOMS: atom_id res chain seq x y z
N MET A 1 -5.20 14.19 2.59
CA MET A 1 -4.84 13.00 3.41
C MET A 1 -6.16 12.38 3.87
N LEU A 2 -6.52 11.23 3.31
CA LEU A 2 -7.71 10.50 3.74
C LEU A 2 -7.41 9.83 5.09
N VAL A 3 -8.17 10.17 6.10
CA VAL A 3 -8.13 9.51 7.41
C VAL A 3 -9.02 8.27 7.39
N THR A 4 -8.80 7.35 8.31
CA THR A 4 -9.49 6.04 8.40
C THR A 4 -11.01 6.12 8.27
N ASP A 5 -11.62 7.15 8.84
CA ASP A 5 -13.08 7.37 8.79
C ASP A 5 -13.57 7.70 7.37
N SER A 6 -12.72 8.34 6.56
CA SER A 6 -13.04 8.71 5.17
C SER A 6 -13.09 7.52 4.21
N LEU A 7 -12.53 6.35 4.57
CA LEU A 7 -12.57 5.16 3.71
C LEU A 7 -14.00 4.66 3.49
N VAL A 8 -14.88 4.82 4.48
CA VAL A 8 -16.30 4.44 4.37
C VAL A 8 -17.02 5.38 3.41
N GLU A 9 -16.77 6.69 3.53
CA GLU A 9 -17.38 7.71 2.66
C GLU A 9 -16.86 7.61 1.23
N LEU A 10 -15.60 7.24 1.06
CA LEU A 10 -14.94 7.08 -0.23
C LEU A 10 -15.62 6.01 -1.11
N GLN A 11 -16.28 5.01 -0.52
CA GLN A 11 -16.90 3.92 -1.28
C GLN A 11 -17.89 4.38 -2.35
N ASN A 12 -18.50 5.56 -2.19
CA ASN A 12 -19.47 6.10 -3.14
C ASN A 12 -18.82 6.82 -4.34
N ILE A 13 -17.55 7.20 -4.25
CA ILE A 13 -16.87 7.98 -5.29
C ILE A 13 -16.46 7.13 -6.49
N PRO A 14 -15.78 5.99 -6.32
CA PRO A 14 -15.33 5.15 -7.44
C PRO A 14 -16.47 4.66 -8.33
N GLU A 15 -17.62 4.39 -7.73
CA GLU A 15 -18.80 3.90 -8.45
C GLU A 15 -19.45 5.00 -9.30
N ARG A 16 -19.49 6.23 -8.78
CA ARG A 16 -20.06 7.39 -9.49
C ARG A 16 -19.13 7.97 -10.55
N HIS A 17 -17.83 7.73 -10.38
CA HIS A 17 -16.77 8.28 -11.23
C HIS A 17 -15.81 7.17 -11.67
N PRO A 18 -16.25 6.21 -12.50
CA PRO A 18 -15.45 5.06 -12.90
C PRO A 18 -14.20 5.45 -13.73
N GLU A 19 -14.23 6.61 -14.36
CA GLU A 19 -13.11 7.20 -15.11
C GLU A 19 -12.02 7.82 -14.20
N LEU A 20 -12.38 8.12 -12.93
CA LEU A 20 -11.44 8.72 -11.97
C LEU A 20 -10.60 7.64 -11.31
N ARG A 21 -9.29 7.64 -11.57
CA ARG A 21 -8.34 6.77 -10.87
C ARG A 21 -8.02 7.32 -9.48
N LEU A 22 -8.33 6.54 -8.46
CA LEU A 22 -8.08 6.88 -7.07
C LEU A 22 -6.92 6.06 -6.53
N THR A 23 -6.00 6.70 -5.83
CA THR A 23 -4.91 6.01 -5.14
C THR A 23 -4.99 6.32 -3.65
N ILE A 24 -5.11 5.28 -2.85
CA ILE A 24 -5.15 5.39 -1.38
C ILE A 24 -3.72 5.39 -0.84
N ASP A 25 -3.35 6.44 -0.14
CA ASP A 25 -2.02 6.57 0.46
C ASP A 25 -1.89 5.75 1.75
N HIS A 26 -0.67 5.30 2.05
CA HIS A 26 -0.26 4.75 3.34
C HIS A 26 -1.18 3.65 3.90
N LEU A 27 -1.53 2.67 3.06
CA LEU A 27 -2.43 1.56 3.44
C LEU A 27 -3.82 2.04 3.92
N GLY A 28 -4.23 3.27 3.57
CA GLY A 28 -5.45 3.90 4.06
C GLY A 28 -5.36 4.45 5.49
N GLY A 29 -4.18 4.38 6.10
CA GLY A 29 -3.92 4.87 7.44
C GLY A 29 -3.41 6.31 7.50
N ARG A 30 -2.96 6.72 8.67
CA ARG A 30 -2.48 8.09 8.93
C ARG A 30 -1.01 8.34 8.53
N GLY A 31 -0.36 7.38 7.83
CA GLY A 31 1.08 7.39 7.61
C GLY A 31 1.84 7.17 8.93
N GLY A 32 3.02 6.59 8.95
CA GLY A 32 3.75 6.12 10.15
C GLY A 32 3.87 7.03 11.39
N ASN A 33 3.12 8.12 11.45
CA ASN A 33 3.11 9.08 12.56
C ASN A 33 1.90 8.83 13.49
N THR A 34 1.76 7.58 13.95
CA THR A 34 0.72 7.17 14.90
C THR A 34 1.34 6.54 16.14
N THR A 35 0.68 6.74 17.28
CA THR A 35 1.01 6.04 18.53
C THR A 35 0.47 4.61 18.54
N LEU A 36 -0.53 4.32 17.72
CA LEU A 36 -1.07 2.97 17.55
C LEU A 36 -0.10 2.12 16.72
N LYS A 37 0.04 0.87 17.10
CA LYS A 37 0.94 -0.08 16.45
C LYS A 37 0.23 -1.39 16.14
N ASP A 38 0.78 -2.11 15.18
CA ASP A 38 0.36 -3.46 14.85
C ASP A 38 -1.14 -3.55 14.53
N ASN A 39 -1.87 -4.46 15.15
CA ASN A 39 -3.29 -4.65 14.88
C ASN A 39 -4.13 -3.40 15.17
N ASP A 40 -3.79 -2.64 16.22
CA ASP A 40 -4.54 -1.42 16.56
C ASP A 40 -4.36 -0.33 15.50
N ALA A 41 -3.18 -0.27 14.89
CA ALA A 41 -2.93 0.66 13.78
C ALA A 41 -3.67 0.24 12.49
N MET A 42 -4.04 -1.03 12.36
CA MET A 42 -4.61 -1.64 11.16
C MET A 42 -6.13 -1.92 11.25
N GLU A 43 -6.82 -1.46 12.29
CA GLU A 43 -8.28 -1.65 12.46
C GLU A 43 -9.11 -1.22 11.24
N HIS A 44 -8.61 -0.30 10.44
CA HIS A 44 -9.28 0.22 9.25
C HIS A 44 -9.16 -0.70 8.00
N ILE A 45 -8.27 -1.68 8.02
CA ILE A 45 -7.99 -2.55 6.86
C ILE A 45 -9.25 -3.22 6.28
N PRO A 46 -10.19 -3.75 7.08
CA PRO A 46 -11.42 -4.29 6.51
C PRO A 46 -12.23 -3.30 5.66
N ASN A 47 -12.16 -2.00 5.97
CA ASN A 47 -12.81 -0.96 5.16
C ASN A 47 -12.00 -0.65 3.90
N LEU A 48 -10.68 -0.68 3.96
CA LEU A 48 -9.81 -0.56 2.80
C LEU A 48 -10.07 -1.70 1.81
N LEU A 49 -10.13 -2.94 2.27
CA LEU A 49 -10.32 -4.12 1.42
C LEU A 49 -11.66 -4.09 0.65
N LYS A 50 -12.70 -3.45 1.20
CA LYS A 50 -13.98 -3.26 0.49
C LYS A 50 -13.84 -2.39 -0.77
N LEU A 51 -12.82 -1.57 -0.85
CA LEU A 51 -12.54 -0.71 -2.02
C LEU A 51 -11.91 -1.49 -3.19
N ALA A 52 -11.36 -2.67 -2.93
CA ALA A 52 -10.72 -3.50 -3.95
C ALA A 52 -11.67 -3.97 -5.06
N LYS A 53 -13.00 -4.01 -4.80
CA LYS A 53 -14.02 -4.32 -5.80
C LYS A 53 -14.08 -3.28 -6.94
N TYR A 54 -13.59 -2.07 -6.71
CA TYR A 54 -13.59 -1.01 -7.71
C TYR A 54 -12.28 -1.05 -8.53
N PRO A 55 -12.35 -1.26 -9.86
CA PRO A 55 -11.15 -1.40 -10.70
C PRO A 55 -10.35 -0.09 -10.82
N ASN A 56 -10.98 1.05 -10.55
CA ASN A 56 -10.38 2.38 -10.58
C ASN A 56 -9.81 2.83 -9.22
N VAL A 57 -9.67 1.91 -8.25
CA VAL A 57 -9.03 2.17 -6.95
C VAL A 57 -7.77 1.33 -6.81
N ALA A 58 -6.69 1.97 -6.44
CA ALA A 58 -5.40 1.37 -6.11
C ALA A 58 -4.93 1.80 -4.72
N VAL A 59 -3.96 1.13 -4.16
CA VAL A 59 -3.41 1.40 -2.83
C VAL A 59 -1.89 1.50 -2.85
N LYS A 60 -1.34 2.46 -2.13
CA LYS A 60 0.10 2.54 -1.87
C LYS A 60 0.43 1.76 -0.60
N ALA A 61 1.24 0.74 -0.74
CA ALA A 61 1.83 -0.04 0.34
C ALA A 61 3.03 0.72 0.94
N THR A 62 2.80 1.98 1.33
CA THR A 62 3.81 2.88 1.87
C THR A 62 3.71 2.99 3.38
N GLY A 63 4.84 3.17 4.03
CA GLY A 63 4.87 3.47 5.47
C GLY A 63 4.66 2.26 6.38
N ALA A 64 4.60 1.04 5.87
CA ALA A 64 4.29 -0.17 6.64
C ALA A 64 5.15 -0.34 7.91
N PRO A 65 6.49 -0.20 7.88
CA PRO A 65 7.31 -0.27 9.09
C PRO A 65 6.92 0.74 10.17
N GLY A 66 6.40 1.90 9.78
CA GLY A 66 5.99 2.95 10.72
C GLY A 66 4.79 2.59 11.57
N TYR A 67 4.00 1.61 11.15
CA TYR A 67 2.86 1.09 11.91
C TYR A 67 3.23 -0.07 12.83
N SER A 68 4.44 -0.64 12.71
CA SER A 68 4.83 -1.80 13.49
C SER A 68 5.50 -1.43 14.83
N GLY A 69 5.21 -2.21 15.86
CA GLY A 69 5.96 -2.30 17.10
C GLY A 69 7.04 -3.40 17.06
N GLU A 70 7.07 -4.19 15.99
CA GLU A 70 7.99 -5.31 15.83
C GLU A 70 9.33 -4.88 15.20
N SER A 71 10.31 -5.76 15.32
CA SER A 71 11.56 -5.64 14.57
C SER A 71 11.39 -6.13 13.12
N TYR A 72 12.30 -5.71 12.23
CA TYR A 72 12.42 -6.25 10.88
C TYR A 72 12.40 -7.79 10.89
N PRO A 73 11.67 -8.45 10.01
CA PRO A 73 10.97 -7.95 8.82
C PRO A 73 9.49 -7.56 9.03
N TYR A 74 9.04 -7.25 10.26
CA TYR A 74 7.70 -6.78 10.60
C TYR A 74 6.58 -7.79 10.26
N PRO A 75 6.57 -8.99 10.87
CA PRO A 75 5.67 -10.09 10.51
C PRO A 75 4.19 -9.72 10.49
N ILE A 76 3.73 -8.93 11.47
CA ILE A 76 2.32 -8.49 11.51
C ILE A 76 2.01 -7.63 10.28
N MET A 77 2.91 -6.71 9.92
CA MET A 77 2.73 -5.87 8.73
C MET A 77 2.80 -6.67 7.44
N GLN A 78 3.66 -7.69 7.36
CA GLN A 78 3.69 -8.62 6.22
C GLN A 78 2.32 -9.25 6.00
N GLY A 79 1.65 -9.71 7.06
CA GLY A 79 0.31 -10.28 6.96
C GLY A 79 -0.77 -9.30 6.49
N TYR A 80 -0.67 -8.01 6.82
CA TYR A 80 -1.58 -6.99 6.29
C TYR A 80 -1.27 -6.62 4.84
N LEU A 81 0.00 -6.56 4.47
CA LEU A 81 0.42 -6.33 3.08
C LEU A 81 -0.04 -7.47 2.16
N GLU A 82 0.04 -8.72 2.61
CA GLU A 82 -0.49 -9.89 1.90
C GLU A 82 -2.00 -9.77 1.66
N GLN A 83 -2.79 -9.47 2.70
CA GLN A 83 -4.23 -9.26 2.56
C GLN A 83 -4.58 -8.16 1.54
N ILE A 84 -3.82 -7.07 1.52
CA ILE A 84 -4.01 -5.98 0.58
C ILE A 84 -3.65 -6.42 -0.84
N TYR A 85 -2.51 -7.11 -0.99
CA TYR A 85 -2.07 -7.65 -2.28
C TYR A 85 -3.09 -8.64 -2.84
N ASP A 86 -3.60 -9.57 -2.03
CA ASP A 86 -4.61 -10.53 -2.44
C ASP A 86 -5.90 -9.86 -2.92
N ALA A 87 -6.30 -8.76 -2.27
CA ALA A 87 -7.52 -8.05 -2.62
C ALA A 87 -7.37 -7.15 -3.86
N PHE A 88 -6.30 -6.37 -3.95
CA PHE A 88 -6.08 -5.38 -5.01
C PHE A 88 -5.32 -5.93 -6.21
N GLY A 89 -4.53 -6.97 -6.01
CA GLY A 89 -3.64 -7.54 -7.03
C GLY A 89 -2.40 -6.68 -7.32
N PRO A 90 -1.44 -7.23 -8.08
CA PRO A 90 -0.14 -6.58 -8.33
C PRO A 90 -0.25 -5.28 -9.13
N HIS A 91 -1.27 -5.14 -9.97
CA HIS A 91 -1.47 -3.94 -10.80
C HIS A 91 -2.05 -2.74 -10.05
N ARG A 92 -2.52 -2.94 -8.80
CA ARG A 92 -3.15 -1.91 -7.98
C ARG A 92 -2.61 -1.82 -6.56
N THR A 93 -1.49 -2.49 -6.30
CA THR A 93 -0.71 -2.39 -5.05
C THR A 93 0.65 -1.79 -5.38
N PHE A 94 0.96 -0.62 -4.82
CA PHE A 94 2.16 0.14 -5.18
C PHE A 94 3.10 0.29 -3.99
N TRP A 95 4.31 -0.19 -4.13
CA TRP A 95 5.36 0.03 -3.15
C TRP A 95 5.76 1.50 -3.03
N GLY A 96 6.20 1.88 -1.86
CA GLY A 96 6.86 3.15 -1.57
C GLY A 96 7.26 3.21 -0.10
N THR A 97 8.09 4.18 0.29
CA THR A 97 8.68 4.21 1.62
C THR A 97 8.00 5.17 2.60
N ASP A 98 7.72 6.40 2.21
CA ASP A 98 7.47 7.51 3.16
C ASP A 98 8.65 7.67 4.16
N ILE A 99 9.88 7.64 3.62
CA ILE A 99 11.14 7.45 4.38
C ILE A 99 11.32 8.40 5.57
N THR A 100 10.76 9.59 5.50
CA THR A 100 10.87 10.59 6.58
C THR A 100 10.17 10.17 7.87
N LYS A 101 9.34 9.14 7.82
CA LYS A 101 8.55 8.61 8.94
C LYS A 101 8.92 7.18 9.30
N MET A 102 9.92 6.60 8.62
CA MET A 102 10.29 5.21 8.83
C MET A 102 11.21 5.04 10.05
N PRO A 103 10.96 4.01 10.88
CA PRO A 103 11.83 3.66 12.00
C PRO A 103 13.05 2.83 11.58
N CYS A 104 13.23 2.59 10.29
CA CYS A 104 14.22 1.68 9.74
C CYS A 104 14.99 2.34 8.58
N SER A 105 16.03 1.64 8.09
CA SER A 105 16.83 2.11 6.97
C SER A 105 16.06 2.06 5.64
N TRP A 106 16.52 2.84 4.66
CA TRP A 106 16.04 2.72 3.27
C TRP A 106 16.19 1.29 2.73
N LYS A 107 17.29 0.63 3.06
CA LYS A 107 17.52 -0.76 2.67
C LYS A 107 16.42 -1.67 3.20
N ASP A 108 16.07 -1.56 4.48
CA ASP A 108 15.01 -2.39 5.09
C ASP A 108 13.65 -2.16 4.42
N CYS A 109 13.33 -0.92 4.04
CA CYS A 109 12.10 -0.62 3.30
C CYS A 109 12.03 -1.34 1.94
N ILE A 110 13.17 -1.57 1.28
CA ILE A 110 13.26 -2.31 0.02
C ILE A 110 13.22 -3.81 0.29
N THR A 111 14.11 -4.31 1.15
CA THR A 111 14.32 -5.75 1.35
C THR A 111 13.12 -6.43 1.98
N MET A 112 12.30 -5.73 2.76
CA MET A 112 11.05 -6.29 3.27
C MET A 112 10.08 -6.72 2.16
N PHE A 113 10.16 -6.13 0.96
CA PHE A 113 9.37 -6.53 -0.22
C PHE A 113 10.15 -7.43 -1.18
N THR A 114 11.45 -7.24 -1.33
CA THR A 114 12.24 -7.98 -2.32
C THR A 114 12.80 -9.29 -1.80
N GLU A 115 12.98 -9.43 -0.49
CA GLU A 115 13.61 -10.59 0.14
C GLU A 115 12.68 -11.30 1.13
N GLU A 116 11.87 -10.55 1.90
CA GLU A 116 11.10 -11.10 3.02
C GLU A 116 9.62 -11.36 2.70
N ALA A 117 9.03 -10.65 1.72
CA ALA A 117 7.64 -10.83 1.31
C ALA A 117 7.46 -12.14 0.53
N ARG A 118 7.37 -13.26 1.25
CA ARG A 118 7.19 -14.60 0.67
C ARG A 118 5.84 -14.80 -0.02
N TRP A 119 4.88 -13.96 0.32
CA TRP A 119 3.56 -13.92 -0.28
C TRP A 119 3.57 -13.23 -1.66
N LEU A 120 4.61 -12.42 -1.95
CA LEU A 120 4.72 -11.69 -3.22
C LEU A 120 5.38 -12.58 -4.27
N ASP A 121 4.61 -12.93 -5.29
CA ASP A 121 5.11 -13.70 -6.44
C ASP A 121 6.27 -12.96 -7.12
N GLU A 122 7.26 -13.70 -7.58
CA GLU A 122 8.45 -13.13 -8.22
C GLU A 122 8.12 -12.38 -9.51
N ASN A 123 7.14 -12.86 -10.27
CA ASN A 123 6.70 -12.19 -11.49
C ASN A 123 5.98 -10.87 -11.20
N ASP A 124 5.27 -10.79 -10.07
CA ASP A 124 4.52 -9.61 -9.67
C ASP A 124 5.36 -8.58 -8.92
N ARG A 125 6.56 -8.98 -8.47
CA ARG A 125 7.45 -8.10 -7.69
C ARG A 125 7.80 -6.83 -8.47
N ALA A 126 8.11 -6.93 -9.76
CA ALA A 126 8.42 -5.76 -10.59
C ALA A 126 7.21 -4.81 -10.72
N LEU A 127 6.00 -5.37 -10.82
CA LEU A 127 4.76 -4.60 -10.85
C LEU A 127 4.58 -3.81 -9.56
N VAL A 128 4.60 -4.49 -8.41
CA VAL A 128 4.41 -3.87 -7.09
C VAL A 128 5.48 -2.83 -6.80
N MET A 129 6.75 -3.13 -7.15
CA MET A 129 7.90 -2.25 -6.86
C MET A 129 8.00 -1.02 -7.76
N GLY A 130 7.24 -0.93 -8.86
CA GLY A 130 7.28 0.28 -9.68
C GLY A 130 6.51 0.26 -11.00
N ASP A 131 6.44 -0.88 -11.70
CA ASP A 131 5.87 -0.89 -13.06
C ASP A 131 4.36 -0.57 -13.05
N ALA A 132 3.65 -1.09 -12.06
CA ALA A 132 2.21 -0.90 -11.96
C ALA A 132 1.82 0.57 -11.71
N ILE A 133 2.54 1.30 -10.85
CA ILE A 133 2.24 2.72 -10.59
C ILE A 133 2.55 3.59 -11.82
N CYS A 134 3.61 3.25 -12.58
CA CYS A 134 3.91 3.94 -13.83
C CYS A 134 2.77 3.76 -14.86
N ALA A 135 2.29 2.52 -15.02
CA ALA A 135 1.15 2.23 -15.88
C ALA A 135 -0.15 2.91 -15.38
N TRP A 136 -0.37 2.92 -14.07
CA TRP A 136 -1.54 3.55 -13.44
C TRP A 136 -1.62 5.05 -13.72
N TRP A 137 -0.49 5.74 -13.66
CA TRP A 137 -0.43 7.19 -13.93
C TRP A 137 -0.12 7.55 -15.38
N GLY A 138 0.11 6.56 -16.25
CA GLY A 138 0.49 6.80 -17.65
C GLY A 138 1.90 7.39 -17.79
N TRP A 139 2.79 7.07 -16.86
CA TRP A 139 4.17 7.52 -16.91
C TRP A 139 4.98 6.62 -17.86
N ASP A 140 5.49 7.23 -18.93
CA ASP A 140 6.36 6.54 -19.86
C ASP A 140 7.81 6.49 -19.33
N ARG A 141 8.24 5.29 -18.97
CA ARG A 141 9.61 5.04 -18.47
C ARG A 141 10.67 5.06 -19.57
N SER A 142 10.28 4.98 -20.84
CA SER A 142 11.24 5.02 -21.96
C SER A 142 11.93 6.38 -22.09
N ASN A 143 11.37 7.43 -21.48
CA ASN A 143 11.90 8.78 -21.46
C ASN A 143 12.68 9.12 -20.17
N THR A 144 12.92 8.15 -19.29
CA THR A 144 13.75 8.37 -18.09
C THR A 144 15.21 8.11 -18.44
N LEU A 145 16.03 9.15 -18.30
CA LEU A 145 17.47 9.19 -18.58
C LEU A 145 18.26 8.12 -17.84
#